data_34c186f0d374c2eb9fff71160b5e452b
#
_entry.id   34c186f0d374c2eb9fff71160b5e452b
#
_cell.length_a   1.000
_cell.length_b   1.000
_cell.length_c   1.000
_cell.angle_alpha   90.00
_cell.angle_beta   90.00
_cell.angle_gamma   90.00
#
_symmetry.space_group_name_H-M   'P 1'
#
loop_
_entity.id
_entity.type
_entity.pdbx_description
1 polymer ?
#
loop_
_entity_poly.entity_id
_entity_poly.type
_entity_poly.pdbx_seq_one_letter_code
_entity_poly.pdbx_strand_id
1 'polypeptide(L)'
;MGLLLLFSVISWGIILYKWWTFRGIEKHSSTFIDVFRKSAKFSEVQAVCPSLASSPLVGMFQAGYAELTAQLRLTQKDSASPGAPNPRPTLKSITALDRALLRASSIEVNKLEKRVTFLATTASITPFIGLFGTVWGIMTAFMNIGAQGSTDLAVVSGPIAEALIATALGLFAAIPAVYFYNHFTSKVKGYASEMDDFALEFLNISERNFT
;
A
#
# COMPACT_ATOMS: atom_id res chain seq x y z
N MET A 1 -22.92 -6.10 18.65
CA MET A 1 -22.04 -7.30 18.56
C MET A 1 -21.72 -7.67 17.11
N GLY A 2 -22.68 -7.92 16.22
CA GLY A 2 -22.42 -8.35 14.83
C GLY A 2 -21.53 -7.40 14.05
N LEU A 3 -21.67 -6.08 14.21
CA LEU A 3 -20.85 -5.08 13.52
C LEU A 3 -19.35 -5.18 13.89
N LEU A 4 -19.02 -5.38 15.16
CA LEU A 4 -17.63 -5.54 15.64
C LEU A 4 -16.99 -6.81 15.11
N LEU A 5 -17.75 -7.92 15.07
CA LEU A 5 -17.29 -9.17 14.46
C LEU A 5 -17.04 -9.00 12.96
N LEU A 6 -17.91 -8.29 12.24
CA LEU A 6 -17.71 -7.98 10.83
C LEU A 6 -16.41 -7.19 10.60
N PHE A 7 -16.18 -6.11 11.36
CA PHE A 7 -14.93 -5.34 11.28
C PHE A 7 -13.71 -6.22 11.58
N SER A 8 -13.80 -7.09 12.59
CA SER A 8 -12.71 -7.99 12.94
C SER A 8 -12.38 -8.97 11.81
N VAL A 9 -13.39 -9.64 11.24
CA VAL A 9 -13.20 -10.62 10.14
C VAL A 9 -12.61 -9.95 8.91
N ILE A 10 -13.13 -8.78 8.51
CA ILE A 10 -12.60 -8.03 7.36
C ILE A 10 -11.15 -7.62 7.62
N SER A 11 -10.83 -7.14 8.82
CA SER A 11 -9.47 -6.74 9.19
C SER A 11 -8.49 -7.90 9.10
N TRP A 12 -8.84 -9.06 9.64
CA TRP A 12 -8.03 -10.27 9.51
C TRP A 12 -7.84 -10.71 8.06
N GLY A 13 -8.88 -10.63 7.25
CA GLY A 13 -8.77 -10.90 5.81
C GLY A 13 -7.78 -9.97 5.11
N ILE A 14 -7.81 -8.66 5.42
CA ILE A 14 -6.86 -7.68 4.88
C ILE A 14 -5.44 -7.94 5.39
N ILE A 15 -5.27 -8.25 6.68
CA ILE A 15 -3.98 -8.54 7.29
C ILE A 15 -3.30 -9.72 6.59
N LEU A 16 -4.01 -10.84 6.45
CA LEU A 16 -3.48 -12.04 5.81
C LEU A 16 -3.14 -11.77 4.33
N TYR A 17 -4.05 -11.13 3.60
CA TYR A 17 -3.82 -10.77 2.19
C TYR A 17 -2.57 -9.89 2.02
N LYS A 18 -2.43 -8.84 2.82
CA LYS A 18 -1.27 -7.92 2.76
C LYS A 18 0.03 -8.57 3.19
N TRP A 19 -0.02 -9.42 4.19
CA TRP A 19 1.14 -10.19 4.64
C TRP A 19 1.74 -11.05 3.50
N TRP A 20 0.88 -11.77 2.78
CA TRP A 20 1.31 -12.56 1.64
C TRP A 20 1.79 -11.71 0.47
N THR A 21 1.10 -10.61 0.19
CA THR A 21 1.46 -9.67 -0.87
C THR A 21 2.86 -9.07 -0.63
N PHE A 22 3.13 -8.57 0.58
CA PHE A 22 4.42 -7.94 0.88
C PHE A 22 5.58 -8.94 0.89
N ARG A 23 5.36 -10.20 1.31
CA ARG A 23 6.37 -11.25 1.14
C ARG A 23 6.72 -11.51 -0.33
N GLY A 24 5.73 -11.51 -1.20
CA GLY A 24 5.95 -11.64 -2.65
C GLY A 24 6.72 -10.46 -3.22
N ILE A 25 6.35 -9.23 -2.84
CA ILE A 25 7.02 -8.00 -3.28
C ILE A 25 8.51 -8.02 -2.91
N GLU A 26 8.84 -8.32 -1.66
CA GLU A 26 10.22 -8.32 -1.16
C GLU A 26 11.11 -9.26 -1.99
N LYS A 27 10.63 -10.48 -2.26
CA LYS A 27 11.36 -11.45 -3.09
C LYS A 27 11.51 -11.00 -4.54
N HIS A 28 10.45 -10.48 -5.14
CA HIS A 28 10.49 -10.06 -6.54
C HIS A 28 11.29 -8.77 -6.73
N SER A 29 11.25 -7.83 -5.77
CA SER A 29 12.02 -6.59 -5.84
C SER A 29 13.52 -6.84 -5.75
N SER A 30 13.98 -7.70 -4.83
CA SER A 30 15.40 -8.07 -4.75
C SER A 30 15.90 -8.72 -6.03
N THR A 31 15.12 -9.67 -6.58
CA THR A 31 15.46 -10.33 -7.85
C THR A 31 15.50 -9.33 -9.01
N PHE A 32 14.54 -8.38 -9.06
CA PHE A 32 14.47 -7.37 -10.10
C PHE A 32 15.69 -6.43 -10.09
N ILE A 33 16.09 -5.93 -8.91
CA ILE A 33 17.28 -5.09 -8.76
C ILE A 33 18.54 -5.82 -9.21
N ASP A 34 18.67 -7.09 -8.84
CA ASP A 34 19.82 -7.92 -9.27
C ASP A 34 19.88 -8.08 -10.79
N VAL A 35 18.74 -8.33 -11.43
CA VAL A 35 18.65 -8.39 -12.89
C VAL A 35 18.95 -7.05 -13.52
N PHE A 36 18.35 -5.96 -13.01
CA PHE A 36 18.56 -4.62 -13.52
C PHE A 36 20.03 -4.20 -13.50
N ARG A 37 20.76 -4.47 -12.41
CA ARG A 37 22.17 -4.11 -12.27
C ARG A 37 23.11 -4.99 -13.09
N LYS A 38 22.74 -6.24 -13.38
CA LYS A 38 23.55 -7.16 -14.18
C LYS A 38 23.31 -7.03 -15.68
N SER A 39 22.16 -6.51 -16.10
CA SER A 39 21.80 -6.40 -17.50
C SER A 39 22.53 -5.25 -18.18
N ALA A 40 23.07 -5.52 -19.37
CA ALA A 40 23.74 -4.50 -20.19
C ALA A 40 22.74 -3.62 -20.97
N LYS A 41 21.51 -4.11 -21.19
CA LYS A 41 20.48 -3.44 -22.01
C LYS A 41 19.12 -3.44 -21.30
N PHE A 42 18.42 -2.34 -21.37
CA PHE A 42 17.06 -2.21 -20.83
C PHE A 42 16.05 -3.19 -21.49
N SER A 43 16.29 -3.62 -22.72
CA SER A 43 15.45 -4.63 -23.38
C SER A 43 15.52 -6.02 -22.70
N GLU A 44 16.63 -6.38 -22.10
CA GLU A 44 16.79 -7.63 -21.33
C GLU A 44 15.97 -7.55 -20.04
N VAL A 45 16.02 -6.41 -19.34
CA VAL A 45 15.22 -6.14 -18.14
C VAL A 45 13.73 -6.19 -18.48
N GLN A 46 13.32 -5.59 -19.61
CA GLN A 46 11.93 -5.61 -20.06
C GLN A 46 11.39 -7.04 -20.28
N ALA A 47 12.22 -7.95 -20.75
CA ALA A 47 11.81 -9.34 -20.97
C ALA A 47 11.49 -10.09 -19.67
N VAL A 48 12.09 -9.70 -18.54
CA VAL A 48 11.87 -10.32 -17.22
C VAL A 48 10.71 -9.69 -16.44
N CYS A 49 10.28 -8.48 -16.81
CA CYS A 49 9.20 -7.77 -16.13
C CYS A 49 7.91 -8.59 -15.91
N PRO A 50 7.40 -9.39 -16.88
CA PRO A 50 6.16 -10.15 -16.69
C PRO A 50 6.27 -11.19 -15.55
N SER A 51 7.45 -11.79 -15.34
CA SER A 51 7.67 -12.78 -14.29
C SER A 51 7.77 -12.15 -12.89
N LEU A 52 8.10 -10.86 -12.80
CA LEU A 52 8.31 -10.12 -11.55
C LEU A 52 7.25 -9.03 -11.35
N ALA A 53 6.09 -9.15 -11.97
CA ALA A 53 5.03 -8.14 -11.99
C ALA A 53 4.49 -7.73 -10.61
N SER A 54 4.77 -8.50 -9.55
CA SER A 54 4.39 -8.16 -8.17
C SER A 54 5.29 -7.08 -7.56
N SER A 55 6.47 -6.81 -8.16
CA SER A 55 7.38 -5.76 -7.67
C SER A 55 6.95 -4.38 -8.14
N PRO A 56 6.86 -3.37 -7.25
CA PRO A 56 6.57 -2.00 -7.64
C PRO A 56 7.68 -1.40 -8.54
N LEU A 57 8.91 -1.89 -8.41
CA LEU A 57 10.04 -1.46 -9.24
C LEU A 57 9.83 -1.79 -10.72
N VAL A 58 9.13 -2.88 -11.02
CA VAL A 58 8.74 -3.23 -12.40
C VAL A 58 7.82 -2.18 -13.00
N GLY A 59 6.83 -1.70 -12.24
CA GLY A 59 5.94 -0.62 -12.68
C GLY A 59 6.70 0.69 -12.96
N MET A 60 7.66 1.03 -12.10
CA MET A 60 8.56 2.16 -12.29
C MET A 60 9.44 2.01 -13.53
N PHE A 61 10.09 0.85 -13.69
CA PHE A 61 10.92 0.56 -14.85
C PHE A 61 10.12 0.67 -16.16
N GLN A 62 8.93 0.08 -16.22
CA GLN A 62 8.08 0.12 -17.41
C GLN A 62 7.70 1.56 -17.79
N ALA A 63 7.35 2.40 -16.80
CA ALA A 63 7.02 3.80 -17.04
C ALA A 63 8.25 4.59 -17.54
N GLY A 64 9.41 4.44 -16.91
CA GLY A 64 10.65 5.08 -17.32
C GLY A 64 11.11 4.61 -18.70
N TYR A 65 11.05 3.31 -18.99
CA TYR A 65 11.43 2.75 -20.28
C TYR A 65 10.48 3.17 -21.41
N ALA A 66 9.18 3.28 -21.13
CA ALA A 66 8.22 3.80 -22.11
C ALA A 66 8.51 5.26 -22.47
N GLU A 67 8.77 6.12 -21.48
CA GLU A 67 9.13 7.52 -21.70
C GLU A 67 10.47 7.64 -22.44
N LEU A 68 11.48 6.89 -22.02
CA LEU A 68 12.78 6.85 -22.69
C LEU A 68 12.66 6.47 -24.16
N THR A 69 11.95 5.39 -24.47
CA THR A 69 11.75 4.92 -25.85
C THR A 69 10.93 5.91 -26.67
N ALA A 70 9.96 6.59 -26.08
CA ALA A 70 9.18 7.63 -26.75
C ALA A 70 10.08 8.81 -27.16
N GLN A 71 10.95 9.29 -26.28
CA GLN A 71 11.88 10.36 -26.57
C GLN A 71 12.90 9.97 -27.65
N LEU A 72 13.47 8.77 -27.59
CA LEU A 72 14.41 8.28 -28.59
C LEU A 72 13.78 8.16 -29.97
N ARG A 73 12.51 7.72 -30.07
CA ARG A 73 11.77 7.67 -31.32
C ARG A 73 11.51 9.07 -31.93
N LEU A 74 11.23 10.06 -31.10
CA LEU A 74 11.04 11.44 -31.54
C LEU A 74 12.36 12.02 -32.06
N THR A 75 13.47 11.81 -31.39
CA THR A 75 14.79 12.25 -31.85
C THR A 75 15.19 11.60 -33.18
N GLN A 76 14.90 10.30 -33.36
CA GLN A 76 15.13 9.62 -34.67
C GLN A 76 14.28 10.21 -35.80
N LYS A 77 13.03 10.58 -35.53
CA LYS A 77 12.16 11.22 -36.52
C LYS A 77 12.67 12.61 -36.95
N ASP A 78 13.10 13.40 -35.98
CA ASP A 78 13.65 14.75 -36.22
C ASP A 78 14.98 14.67 -36.99
N SER A 79 15.74 13.58 -36.84
CA SER A 79 17.04 13.33 -37.53
C SER A 79 16.92 12.70 -38.91
N ALA A 80 15.74 12.23 -39.33
CA ALA A 80 15.52 11.64 -40.65
C ALA A 80 15.42 12.67 -41.80
N SER A 81 15.77 13.93 -41.56
CA SER A 81 15.92 14.95 -42.63
C SER A 81 17.13 14.60 -43.51
N PRO A 82 17.01 14.65 -44.84
CA PRO A 82 18.09 14.29 -45.77
C PRO A 82 19.28 15.24 -45.62
N GLY A 83 20.41 14.73 -45.08
CA GLY A 83 21.66 15.49 -44.98
C GLY A 83 22.30 15.56 -43.58
N ALA A 84 21.69 15.05 -42.53
CA ALA A 84 22.31 15.01 -41.22
C ALA A 84 23.21 13.77 -41.05
N PRO A 85 24.47 13.91 -40.53
CA PRO A 85 25.28 12.76 -40.17
C PRO A 85 24.53 12.00 -39.03
N ASN A 86 24.51 10.66 -39.14
CA ASN A 86 23.80 9.72 -38.29
C ASN A 86 23.94 10.10 -36.78
N PRO A 87 23.01 10.85 -36.19
CA PRO A 87 23.16 11.33 -34.80
C PRO A 87 22.91 10.18 -33.87
N ARG A 88 23.76 10.07 -32.86
CA ARG A 88 23.49 9.16 -31.74
C ARG A 88 22.15 9.56 -31.11
N PRO A 89 21.29 8.60 -30.76
CA PRO A 89 20.03 8.91 -30.12
C PRO A 89 20.31 9.59 -28.77
N THR A 90 19.95 10.88 -28.64
CA THR A 90 20.15 11.69 -27.45
C THR A 90 18.84 11.89 -26.71
N LEU A 91 18.91 11.92 -25.39
CA LEU A 91 17.78 12.23 -24.52
C LEU A 91 17.39 13.71 -24.67
N LYS A 92 16.14 13.96 -25.07
CA LYS A 92 15.63 15.32 -25.27
C LYS A 92 15.34 16.03 -23.94
N SER A 93 14.97 15.31 -22.89
CA SER A 93 14.66 15.84 -21.56
C SER A 93 14.75 14.81 -20.45
N ILE A 94 15.78 14.89 -19.64
CA ILE A 94 15.92 14.08 -18.40
C ILE A 94 14.83 14.43 -17.38
N THR A 95 14.40 15.71 -17.37
CA THR A 95 13.31 16.18 -16.49
C THR A 95 11.96 15.55 -16.81
N ALA A 96 11.69 15.21 -18.07
CA ALA A 96 10.47 14.50 -18.43
C ALA A 96 10.52 13.05 -17.97
N LEU A 97 11.68 12.41 -18.06
CA LEU A 97 11.91 11.05 -17.56
C LEU A 97 11.75 11.00 -16.03
N ASP A 98 12.33 11.96 -15.31
CA ASP A 98 12.19 12.10 -13.85
C ASP A 98 10.72 12.24 -13.45
N ARG A 99 9.96 13.12 -14.11
CA ARG A 99 8.51 13.26 -13.85
C ARG A 99 7.72 11.99 -14.13
N ALA A 100 8.10 11.21 -15.13
CA ALA A 100 7.45 9.93 -15.42
C ALA A 100 7.72 8.91 -14.30
N LEU A 101 8.94 8.85 -13.80
CA LEU A 101 9.31 7.99 -12.66
C LEU A 101 8.62 8.41 -11.36
N LEU A 102 8.59 9.71 -11.02
CA LEU A 102 7.88 10.23 -9.85
C LEU A 102 6.38 9.91 -9.89
N ARG A 103 5.76 10.07 -11.07
CA ARG A 103 4.36 9.70 -11.25
C ARG A 103 4.14 8.19 -11.07
N ALA A 104 5.03 7.36 -11.59
CA ALA A 104 4.96 5.92 -11.44
C ALA A 104 5.13 5.50 -9.97
N SER A 105 6.09 6.09 -9.23
CA SER A 105 6.29 5.88 -7.80
C SER A 105 5.01 6.17 -7.02
N SER A 106 4.39 7.33 -7.25
CA SER A 106 3.12 7.70 -6.60
C SER A 106 2.00 6.70 -6.87
N ILE A 107 1.88 6.19 -8.11
CA ILE A 107 0.88 5.20 -8.49
C ILE A 107 1.14 3.87 -7.74
N GLU A 108 2.39 3.41 -7.68
CA GLU A 108 2.73 2.16 -7.00
C GLU A 108 2.55 2.27 -5.48
N VAL A 109 2.93 3.39 -4.86
CA VAL A 109 2.67 3.65 -3.43
C VAL A 109 1.17 3.58 -3.14
N ASN A 110 0.33 4.24 -3.94
CA ASN A 110 -1.13 4.18 -3.77
C ASN A 110 -1.69 2.75 -3.88
N LYS A 111 -1.13 1.91 -4.76
CA LYS A 111 -1.51 0.48 -4.84
C LYS A 111 -1.13 -0.27 -3.56
N LEU A 112 0.05 0.01 -3.00
CA LEU A 112 0.52 -0.60 -1.77
C LEU A 112 -0.31 -0.18 -0.55
N GLU A 113 -0.74 1.07 -0.47
CA GLU A 113 -1.57 1.62 0.62
C GLU A 113 -3.02 1.16 0.54
N LYS A 114 -3.49 0.79 -0.63
CA LYS A 114 -4.89 0.35 -0.83
C LYS A 114 -5.26 -0.76 0.16
N ARG A 115 -6.39 -0.60 0.85
CA ARG A 115 -6.94 -1.45 1.92
C ARG A 115 -6.23 -1.32 3.28
N VAL A 116 -5.00 -0.82 3.35
CA VAL A 116 -4.32 -0.58 4.65
C VAL A 116 -5.08 0.48 5.46
N THR A 117 -5.61 1.50 4.79
CA THR A 117 -6.43 2.56 5.39
C THR A 117 -7.66 2.01 6.15
N PHE A 118 -8.24 0.88 5.71
CA PHE A 118 -9.34 0.25 6.43
C PHE A 118 -8.93 -0.22 7.83
N LEU A 119 -7.70 -0.69 8.01
CA LEU A 119 -7.17 -1.08 9.31
C LEU A 119 -7.07 0.14 10.26
N ALA A 120 -6.66 1.31 9.73
CA ALA A 120 -6.67 2.55 10.51
C ALA A 120 -8.08 2.92 10.99
N THR A 121 -9.05 2.83 10.09
CA THR A 121 -10.46 3.09 10.41
C THR A 121 -10.98 2.11 11.47
N THR A 122 -10.70 0.82 11.32
CA THR A 122 -11.09 -0.19 12.31
C THR A 122 -10.44 0.10 13.67
N ALA A 123 -9.13 0.38 13.69
CA ALA A 123 -8.39 0.68 14.91
C ALA A 123 -8.95 1.88 15.68
N SER A 124 -9.40 2.91 14.95
CA SER A 124 -9.92 4.14 15.57
C SER A 124 -11.40 4.06 15.96
N ILE A 125 -12.23 3.33 15.21
CA ILE A 125 -13.70 3.35 15.41
C ILE A 125 -14.16 2.24 16.37
N THR A 126 -13.57 1.03 16.29
CA THR A 126 -14.10 -0.12 17.03
C THR A 126 -14.05 0.02 18.55
N PRO A 127 -13.05 0.69 19.19
CA PRO A 127 -13.10 0.96 20.63
C PRO A 127 -14.29 1.83 21.03
N PHE A 128 -14.64 2.84 20.21
CA PHE A 128 -15.77 3.71 20.47
C PHE A 128 -17.10 2.99 20.30
N ILE A 129 -17.21 2.08 19.34
CA ILE A 129 -18.40 1.22 19.19
C ILE A 129 -18.53 0.31 20.43
N GLY A 130 -17.44 -0.23 20.95
CA GLY A 130 -17.42 -0.99 22.18
C GLY A 130 -17.85 -0.16 23.39
N LEU A 131 -17.30 1.05 23.54
CA LEU A 131 -17.69 1.99 24.60
C LEU A 131 -19.17 2.39 24.51
N PHE A 132 -19.66 2.66 23.29
CA PHE A 132 -21.08 2.92 23.07
C PHE A 132 -21.95 1.74 23.58
N GLY A 133 -21.50 0.50 23.35
CA GLY A 133 -22.15 -0.70 23.87
C GLY A 133 -22.26 -0.73 25.39
N THR A 134 -21.20 -0.28 26.11
CA THR A 134 -21.24 -0.21 27.58
C THR A 134 -22.21 0.87 28.06
N VAL A 135 -22.20 2.04 27.48
CA VAL A 135 -23.14 3.11 27.83
C VAL A 135 -24.59 2.66 27.63
N TRP A 136 -24.87 2.00 26.50
CA TRP A 136 -26.18 1.46 26.20
C TRP A 136 -26.62 0.38 27.19
N GLY A 137 -25.73 -0.57 27.52
CA GLY A 137 -26.06 -1.66 28.46
C GLY A 137 -26.27 -1.17 29.90
N ILE A 138 -25.47 -0.21 30.37
CA ILE A 138 -25.67 0.43 31.67
C ILE A 138 -27.00 1.17 31.72
N MET A 139 -27.33 1.94 30.66
CA MET A 139 -28.61 2.61 30.56
C MET A 139 -29.77 1.60 30.65
N THR A 140 -29.67 0.48 29.94
CA THR A 140 -30.67 -0.59 29.98
C THR A 140 -30.80 -1.20 31.36
N ALA A 141 -29.69 -1.42 32.10
CA ALA A 141 -29.69 -1.90 33.46
C ALA A 141 -30.48 -0.96 34.41
N PHE A 142 -30.26 0.37 34.31
CA PHE A 142 -31.01 1.34 35.13
C PHE A 142 -32.48 1.42 34.73
N MET A 143 -32.81 1.30 33.46
CA MET A 143 -34.21 1.23 33.02
C MET A 143 -34.94 0.01 33.60
N ASN A 144 -34.26 -1.14 33.66
CA ASN A 144 -34.82 -2.37 34.25
C ASN A 144 -35.08 -2.20 35.77
N ILE A 145 -34.17 -1.54 36.51
CA ILE A 145 -34.39 -1.19 37.92
C ILE A 145 -35.65 -0.37 38.08
N GLY A 146 -35.80 0.70 37.27
CA GLY A 146 -36.95 1.57 37.33
C GLY A 146 -38.28 0.86 37.00
N ALA A 147 -38.24 -0.07 36.03
CA ALA A 147 -39.44 -0.79 35.57
C ALA A 147 -39.88 -1.88 36.61
N GLN A 148 -38.92 -2.54 37.28
CA GLN A 148 -39.21 -3.64 38.18
C GLN A 148 -39.29 -3.19 39.68
N GLY A 149 -38.85 -1.96 39.98
CA GLY A 149 -38.81 -1.45 41.36
C GLY A 149 -37.87 -2.22 42.29
N SER A 150 -36.96 -3.02 41.72
CA SER A 150 -36.03 -3.88 42.42
C SER A 150 -34.58 -3.55 42.07
N THR A 151 -33.73 -3.38 43.05
CA THR A 151 -32.27 -3.21 42.95
C THR A 151 -31.53 -4.53 43.03
N ASP A 152 -32.20 -5.66 42.82
CA ASP A 152 -31.57 -6.97 42.87
C ASP A 152 -30.48 -7.10 41.81
N LEU A 153 -29.34 -7.62 42.20
CA LEU A 153 -28.20 -7.87 41.31
C LEU A 153 -28.59 -8.74 40.10
N ALA A 154 -29.54 -9.63 40.27
CA ALA A 154 -30.05 -10.48 39.18
C ALA A 154 -30.65 -9.68 38.00
N VAL A 155 -31.24 -8.49 38.32
CA VAL A 155 -31.87 -7.63 37.27
C VAL A 155 -30.83 -6.88 36.42
N VAL A 156 -29.68 -6.54 36.99
CA VAL A 156 -28.69 -5.68 36.32
C VAL A 156 -27.48 -6.45 35.78
N SER A 157 -27.18 -7.63 36.32
CA SER A 157 -25.98 -8.40 35.96
C SER A 157 -25.93 -8.78 34.47
N GLY A 158 -27.06 -9.18 33.88
CA GLY A 158 -27.14 -9.55 32.47
C GLY A 158 -26.78 -8.39 31.52
N PRO A 159 -27.52 -7.24 31.55
CA PRO A 159 -27.19 -6.09 30.73
C PRO A 159 -25.79 -5.54 30.92
N ILE A 160 -25.25 -5.55 32.16
CA ILE A 160 -23.88 -5.11 32.41
C ILE A 160 -22.86 -6.09 31.83
N ALA A 161 -23.07 -7.38 31.95
CA ALA A 161 -22.17 -8.38 31.37
C ALA A 161 -22.12 -8.26 29.82
N GLU A 162 -23.26 -8.12 29.17
CA GLU A 162 -23.33 -7.90 27.72
C GLU A 162 -22.61 -6.62 27.29
N ALA A 163 -22.75 -5.56 28.09
CA ALA A 163 -22.05 -4.30 27.85
C ALA A 163 -20.53 -4.43 27.90
N LEU A 164 -19.99 -5.12 28.90
CA LEU A 164 -18.57 -5.37 29.05
C LEU A 164 -18.01 -6.24 27.90
N ILE A 165 -18.78 -7.23 27.46
CA ILE A 165 -18.42 -8.07 26.28
C ILE A 165 -18.33 -7.20 25.02
N ALA A 166 -19.23 -6.21 24.84
CA ALA A 166 -19.15 -5.31 23.69
C ALA A 166 -17.84 -4.52 23.65
N THR A 167 -17.38 -4.00 24.80
CA THR A 167 -16.10 -3.30 24.87
C THR A 167 -14.92 -4.24 24.64
N ALA A 168 -14.94 -5.43 25.21
CA ALA A 168 -13.90 -6.43 24.98
C ALA A 168 -13.77 -6.79 23.50
N LEU A 169 -14.87 -6.98 22.78
CA LEU A 169 -14.88 -7.23 21.33
C LEU A 169 -14.39 -6.03 20.52
N GLY A 170 -14.73 -4.80 20.95
CA GLY A 170 -14.23 -3.58 20.33
C GLY A 170 -12.70 -3.47 20.40
N LEU A 171 -12.11 -3.74 21.55
CA LEU A 171 -10.67 -3.77 21.77
C LEU A 171 -10.01 -4.94 21.03
N PHE A 172 -10.63 -6.13 21.03
CA PHE A 172 -10.13 -7.30 20.33
C PHE A 172 -10.01 -7.06 18.81
N ALA A 173 -10.92 -6.29 18.22
CA ALA A 173 -10.84 -5.88 16.82
C ALA A 173 -9.80 -4.76 16.58
N ALA A 174 -9.69 -3.80 17.52
CA ALA A 174 -8.82 -2.64 17.38
C ALA A 174 -7.33 -2.98 17.49
N ILE A 175 -6.94 -3.80 18.48
CA ILE A 175 -5.53 -4.05 18.79
C ILE A 175 -4.76 -4.66 17.61
N PRO A 176 -5.22 -5.74 16.97
CA PRO A 176 -4.55 -6.25 15.77
C PRO A 176 -4.56 -5.24 14.62
N ALA A 177 -5.67 -4.51 14.43
CA ALA A 177 -5.80 -3.55 13.35
C ALA A 177 -4.78 -2.41 13.46
N VAL A 178 -4.55 -1.82 14.65
CA VAL A 178 -3.55 -0.77 14.83
C VAL A 178 -2.12 -1.30 14.66
N TYR A 179 -1.84 -2.50 15.19
CA TYR A 179 -0.52 -3.10 15.06
C TYR A 179 -0.14 -3.33 13.60
N PHE A 180 -1.01 -3.99 12.83
CA PHE A 180 -0.75 -4.28 11.43
C PHE A 180 -0.84 -3.06 10.53
N TYR A 181 -1.68 -2.07 10.86
CA TYR A 181 -1.66 -0.78 10.18
C TYR A 181 -0.28 -0.13 10.24
N ASN A 182 0.29 0.00 11.43
CA ASN A 182 1.61 0.59 11.63
C ASN A 182 2.71 -0.23 10.94
N HIS A 183 2.65 -1.56 11.04
CA HIS A 183 3.60 -2.46 10.38
C HIS A 183 3.57 -2.29 8.85
N PHE A 184 2.39 -2.32 8.24
CA PHE A 184 2.25 -2.19 6.79
C PHE A 184 2.59 -0.80 6.29
N THR A 185 2.23 0.25 7.02
CA THR A 185 2.61 1.63 6.69
C THR A 185 4.13 1.81 6.70
N SER A 186 4.83 1.23 7.68
CA SER A 186 6.29 1.23 7.72
C SER A 186 6.90 0.48 6.52
N LYS A 187 6.34 -0.68 6.14
CA LYS A 187 6.78 -1.42 4.93
C LYS A 187 6.55 -0.62 3.65
N VAL A 188 5.41 0.06 3.50
CA VAL A 188 5.12 0.92 2.34
C VAL A 188 6.13 2.06 2.23
N LYS A 189 6.48 2.71 3.34
CA LYS A 189 7.52 3.74 3.36
C LYS A 189 8.89 3.19 2.93
N GLY A 190 9.24 1.99 3.36
CA GLY A 190 10.46 1.31 2.92
C GLY A 190 10.48 1.10 1.40
N TYR A 191 9.39 0.58 0.82
CA TYR A 191 9.29 0.41 -0.62
C TYR A 191 9.29 1.74 -1.39
N ALA A 192 8.71 2.81 -0.83
CA ALA A 192 8.78 4.14 -1.42
C ALA A 192 10.24 4.63 -1.52
N SER A 193 11.02 4.46 -0.46
CA SER A 193 12.46 4.79 -0.48
C SER A 193 13.25 3.96 -1.49
N GLU A 194 12.97 2.64 -1.60
CA GLU A 194 13.59 1.80 -2.62
C GLU A 194 13.23 2.24 -4.05
N MET A 195 12.00 2.71 -4.26
CA MET A 195 11.56 3.26 -5.55
C MET A 195 12.26 4.58 -5.88
N ASP A 196 12.48 5.44 -4.89
CA ASP A 196 13.20 6.70 -5.08
C ASP A 196 14.68 6.45 -5.42
N ASP A 197 15.33 5.51 -4.73
CA ASP A 197 16.71 5.08 -5.02
C ASP A 197 16.80 4.49 -6.43
N PHE A 198 15.84 3.64 -6.81
CA PHE A 198 15.77 3.07 -8.16
C PHE A 198 15.57 4.15 -9.24
N ALA A 199 14.73 5.16 -8.99
CA ALA A 199 14.54 6.27 -9.92
C ALA A 199 15.83 7.01 -10.20
N LEU A 200 16.61 7.32 -9.16
CA LEU A 200 17.93 7.96 -9.30
C LEU A 200 18.92 7.07 -10.07
N GLU A 201 18.96 5.76 -9.79
CA GLU A 201 19.82 4.81 -10.50
C GLU A 201 19.44 4.72 -11.99
N PHE A 202 18.13 4.67 -12.29
CA PHE A 202 17.62 4.65 -13.67
C PHE A 202 17.97 5.95 -14.43
N LEU A 203 17.82 7.12 -13.80
CA LEU A 203 18.17 8.41 -14.38
C LEU A 203 19.66 8.49 -14.69
N ASN A 204 20.52 8.12 -13.75
CA ASN A 204 21.98 8.14 -13.91
C ASN A 204 22.44 7.24 -15.07
N ILE A 205 21.85 6.03 -15.21
CA ILE A 205 22.16 5.12 -16.31
C ILE A 205 21.67 5.69 -17.64
N SER A 206 20.47 6.29 -17.65
CA SER A 206 19.90 6.88 -18.85
C SER A 206 20.70 8.09 -19.32
N GLU A 207 21.13 8.96 -18.42
CA GLU A 207 21.98 10.09 -18.71
C GLU A 207 23.33 9.63 -19.32
N ARG A 208 24.01 8.70 -18.66
CA ARG A 208 25.30 8.19 -19.13
C ARG A 208 25.24 7.55 -20.50
N ASN A 209 24.14 6.89 -20.86
CA ASN A 209 24.04 6.14 -22.11
C ASN A 209 23.49 6.95 -23.28
N PHE A 210 22.76 8.04 -23.02
CA PHE A 210 21.99 8.77 -24.02
C PHE A 210 22.23 10.29 -24.03
N THR A 211 23.14 10.80 -23.22
CA THR A 211 23.62 12.19 -23.26
C THR A 211 25.05 12.23 -23.78
#